data_07b0d3e20da03d46410e18b4cb5ae023
#
_entry.id   07b0d3e20da03d46410e18b4cb5ae023
#
_cell.length_a   1.000
_cell.length_b   1.000
_cell.length_c   1.000
_cell.angle_alpha   90.00
_cell.angle_beta   90.00
_cell.angle_gamma   90.00
#
_symmetry.space_group_name_H-M   'P 1'
#
loop_
_entity.id
_entity.type
_entity.pdbx_description
1 polymer ?
#
loop_
_entity_poly.entity_id
_entity_poly.type
_entity_poly.pdbx_seq_one_letter_code
_entity_poly.pdbx_strand_id
1 'polypeptide(L)'
;MTMSETPTSQALPKAAVYTKLNAVKGMNDVLPAESARWEWLEGAVRELMSRYAYRNIRTPIVEPTALFVRGLGEVTDIVEKEMYSFEDRLNGEALTLRPESTAGVVRAVVEHNLLYDGGKRLYYMGPMFRHERPQRGRYRQFHQIGAEVLGFSGPEVDAEVILLAHDLWQAIGLTDVRLELNSLGQPPERLAHRAALIVHFEKHAESLDEDAKRRLYTNPWRILDSKNPAMQTVVEAAPQLLDFLGPESLQHFNALRSILDANGVAYTLNPRLVRGMDYYNLTVFEFITDRLGAQGTVCGGGRYDYLIEQVGGKPAPAVGWALGVERVLALLHEQGQAMPDASPDAYAVITQEQSLPMVLTALRALRALGVKVQMHAGTGESLGSMKSQFKKADSSGAQFALIFGPDEIAAKAVTVKSLRDGSGAQRLESLDQMDQWAHSLQSNP
;
A
#
# COMPACT_ATOMS: atom_id res chain seq x y z
N MET A 1 -19.92 37.72 -71.68
CA MET A 1 -19.20 38.40 -70.55
C MET A 1 -19.59 37.57 -69.29
N THR A 2 -18.80 36.65 -68.96
CA THR A 2 -18.98 35.82 -67.73
C THR A 2 -17.93 36.26 -66.73
N MET A 3 -18.39 36.86 -65.64
CA MET A 3 -17.53 37.22 -64.51
C MET A 3 -17.16 35.99 -63.72
N SER A 4 -15.86 35.75 -63.54
CA SER A 4 -15.26 34.73 -62.73
C SER A 4 -15.32 35.17 -61.27
N GLU A 5 -16.06 34.45 -60.42
CA GLU A 5 -16.00 34.60 -58.96
C GLU A 5 -14.76 33.94 -58.41
N THR A 6 -13.94 34.72 -57.70
CA THR A 6 -12.76 34.28 -56.97
C THR A 6 -13.22 33.55 -55.67
N PRO A 7 -12.69 32.35 -55.32
CA PRO A 7 -13.08 31.69 -54.08
C PRO A 7 -12.51 32.41 -52.85
N THR A 8 -13.40 32.80 -51.96
CA THR A 8 -13.09 33.35 -50.65
C THR A 8 -12.29 32.36 -49.81
N SER A 9 -11.09 32.77 -49.41
CA SER A 9 -10.23 32.04 -48.50
C SER A 9 -10.97 31.80 -47.15
N GLN A 10 -11.34 30.57 -46.90
CA GLN A 10 -11.81 30.14 -45.57
C GLN A 10 -10.63 30.26 -44.58
N ALA A 11 -10.77 31.14 -43.60
CA ALA A 11 -9.82 31.23 -42.49
C ALA A 11 -9.77 29.92 -41.71
N LEU A 12 -8.55 29.41 -41.53
CA LEU A 12 -8.31 28.23 -40.68
C LEU A 12 -8.88 28.46 -39.26
N PRO A 13 -9.53 27.47 -38.64
CA PRO A 13 -10.04 27.63 -37.30
C PRO A 13 -8.89 27.96 -36.34
N LYS A 14 -9.10 28.98 -35.50
CA LYS A 14 -8.14 29.34 -34.43
C LYS A 14 -7.81 28.11 -33.61
N ALA A 15 -6.51 27.83 -33.43
CA ALA A 15 -6.05 26.73 -32.60
C ALA A 15 -6.72 26.80 -31.22
N ALA A 16 -7.37 25.73 -30.83
CA ALA A 16 -7.99 25.61 -29.50
C ALA A 16 -6.89 25.78 -28.45
N VAL A 17 -7.05 26.72 -27.54
CA VAL A 17 -6.16 26.88 -26.39
C VAL A 17 -6.55 25.79 -25.37
N TYR A 18 -5.78 24.72 -25.33
CA TYR A 18 -5.96 23.67 -24.34
C TYR A 18 -5.40 24.12 -22.99
N THR A 19 -6.25 24.11 -21.96
CA THR A 19 -5.81 24.30 -20.58
C THR A 19 -5.08 23.04 -20.09
N LYS A 20 -4.03 23.24 -19.29
CA LYS A 20 -3.29 22.14 -18.67
C LYS A 20 -4.22 21.33 -17.75
N LEU A 21 -4.30 20.02 -17.97
CA LEU A 21 -5.00 19.10 -17.11
C LEU A 21 -4.08 18.66 -15.95
N ASN A 22 -4.67 18.50 -14.77
CA ASN A 22 -3.99 17.98 -13.59
C ASN A 22 -4.74 16.75 -13.08
N ALA A 23 -4.06 15.93 -12.28
CA ALA A 23 -4.69 14.80 -11.60
C ALA A 23 -5.82 15.26 -10.65
N VAL A 24 -6.74 14.37 -10.36
CA VAL A 24 -7.81 14.62 -9.39
C VAL A 24 -7.20 14.89 -8.02
N LYS A 25 -7.67 15.93 -7.34
CA LYS A 25 -7.16 16.29 -6.00
C LYS A 25 -7.25 15.11 -5.02
N GLY A 26 -6.10 14.71 -4.48
CA GLY A 26 -5.97 13.57 -3.57
C GLY A 26 -5.79 12.22 -4.27
N MET A 27 -5.64 12.21 -5.59
CA MET A 27 -5.20 11.06 -6.38
C MET A 27 -3.86 11.44 -7.01
N ASN A 28 -2.78 10.84 -6.53
CA ASN A 28 -1.43 11.26 -6.87
C ASN A 28 -0.76 10.24 -7.80
N ASP A 29 0.08 10.74 -8.71
CA ASP A 29 0.99 9.89 -9.48
C ASP A 29 2.15 9.42 -8.59
N VAL A 30 2.58 8.19 -8.75
CA VAL A 30 3.85 7.70 -8.21
C VAL A 30 4.91 7.92 -9.30
N LEU A 31 5.77 8.91 -9.08
CA LEU A 31 6.76 9.31 -10.07
C LEU A 31 7.99 8.37 -10.06
N PRO A 32 8.78 8.31 -11.16
CA PRO A 32 9.94 7.41 -11.26
C PRO A 32 10.94 7.52 -10.10
N ALA A 33 11.13 8.70 -9.53
CA ALA A 33 12.00 8.89 -8.37
C ALA A 33 11.50 8.20 -7.08
N GLU A 34 10.20 7.92 -7.01
CA GLU A 34 9.56 7.26 -5.87
C GLU A 34 9.30 5.78 -6.13
N SER A 35 9.15 5.39 -7.41
CA SER A 35 8.78 4.03 -7.82
C SER A 35 9.70 2.95 -7.25
N ALA A 36 11.01 3.19 -7.19
CA ALA A 36 11.97 2.23 -6.66
C ALA A 36 11.68 1.84 -5.20
N ARG A 37 11.21 2.79 -4.39
CA ARG A 37 10.83 2.56 -2.99
C ARG A 37 9.57 1.71 -2.89
N TRP A 38 8.61 1.94 -3.79
CA TRP A 38 7.40 1.14 -3.90
C TRP A 38 7.72 -0.29 -4.30
N GLU A 39 8.51 -0.48 -5.36
CA GLU A 39 8.94 -1.79 -5.85
C GLU A 39 9.71 -2.58 -4.79
N TRP A 40 10.58 -1.91 -4.04
CA TRP A 40 11.32 -2.53 -2.93
C TRP A 40 10.37 -3.01 -1.83
N LEU A 41 9.44 -2.16 -1.35
CA LEU A 41 8.47 -2.54 -0.32
C LEU A 41 7.57 -3.70 -0.81
N GLU A 42 7.06 -3.60 -2.02
CA GLU A 42 6.26 -4.67 -2.62
C GLU A 42 7.06 -5.98 -2.78
N GLY A 43 8.34 -5.89 -3.09
CA GLY A 43 9.26 -7.02 -3.16
C GLY A 43 9.43 -7.70 -1.81
N ALA A 44 9.72 -6.93 -0.76
CA ALA A 44 9.83 -7.42 0.61
C ALA A 44 8.56 -8.11 1.09
N VAL A 45 7.40 -7.52 0.78
CA VAL A 45 6.10 -8.14 1.10
C VAL A 45 5.90 -9.45 0.36
N ARG A 46 6.14 -9.50 -0.96
CA ARG A 46 5.97 -10.75 -1.74
C ARG A 46 6.85 -11.88 -1.22
N GLU A 47 8.08 -11.56 -0.85
CA GLU A 47 9.01 -12.52 -0.28
C GLU A 47 8.50 -13.05 1.07
N LEU A 48 8.08 -12.15 1.97
CA LEU A 48 7.56 -12.54 3.28
C LEU A 48 6.29 -13.38 3.14
N MET A 49 5.31 -12.95 2.31
CA MET A 49 4.09 -13.70 2.04
C MET A 49 4.37 -15.12 1.50
N SER A 50 5.39 -15.24 0.64
CA SER A 50 5.82 -16.55 0.13
C SER A 50 6.36 -17.44 1.24
N ARG A 51 7.16 -16.89 2.17
CA ARG A 51 7.69 -17.64 3.35
C ARG A 51 6.58 -18.12 4.28
N TYR A 52 5.50 -17.35 4.41
CA TYR A 52 4.30 -17.72 5.19
C TYR A 52 3.29 -18.54 4.38
N ALA A 53 3.61 -18.92 3.14
CA ALA A 53 2.77 -19.68 2.22
C ALA A 53 1.42 -19.00 1.87
N TYR A 54 1.35 -17.67 1.92
CA TYR A 54 0.22 -16.92 1.42
C TYR A 54 0.25 -16.83 -0.10
N ARG A 55 -0.93 -16.91 -0.74
CA ARG A 55 -1.09 -16.80 -2.18
C ARG A 55 -1.68 -15.46 -2.57
N ASN A 56 -1.17 -14.88 -3.66
CA ASN A 56 -1.68 -13.62 -4.17
C ASN A 56 -3.07 -13.80 -4.77
N ILE A 57 -4.00 -12.91 -4.40
CA ILE A 57 -5.31 -12.76 -5.02
C ILE A 57 -5.45 -11.33 -5.57
N ARG A 58 -6.11 -11.19 -6.72
CA ARG A 58 -6.43 -9.89 -7.33
C ARG A 58 -7.90 -9.83 -7.62
N THR A 59 -8.60 -8.90 -6.99
CA THR A 59 -10.02 -8.64 -7.19
C THR A 59 -10.22 -7.40 -8.06
N PRO A 60 -11.37 -7.25 -8.72
CA PRO A 60 -11.71 -6.05 -9.48
C PRO A 60 -11.60 -4.78 -8.63
N ILE A 61 -11.32 -3.66 -9.31
CA ILE A 61 -11.32 -2.32 -8.67
C ILE A 61 -12.76 -1.81 -8.51
N VAL A 62 -13.63 -2.17 -9.43
CA VAL A 62 -15.05 -1.84 -9.43
C VAL A 62 -15.84 -3.07 -8.98
N GLU A 63 -16.69 -2.89 -8.01
CA GLU A 63 -17.54 -3.95 -7.44
C GLU A 63 -18.99 -3.44 -7.30
N PRO A 64 -19.99 -4.33 -7.19
CA PRO A 64 -21.33 -3.91 -6.86
C PRO A 64 -21.40 -3.14 -5.54
N THR A 65 -22.07 -2.00 -5.50
CA THR A 65 -22.21 -1.18 -4.28
C THR A 65 -22.76 -1.99 -3.10
N ALA A 66 -23.68 -2.92 -3.37
CA ALA A 66 -24.27 -3.80 -2.37
C ALA A 66 -23.25 -4.64 -1.60
N LEU A 67 -22.09 -4.97 -2.20
CA LEU A 67 -21.03 -5.71 -1.53
C LEU A 67 -20.51 -4.94 -0.31
N PHE A 68 -20.24 -3.65 -0.48
CA PHE A 68 -19.69 -2.82 0.59
C PHE A 68 -20.76 -2.42 1.62
N VAL A 69 -21.98 -2.15 1.20
CA VAL A 69 -23.11 -1.84 2.11
C VAL A 69 -23.35 -3.04 3.05
N ARG A 70 -23.41 -4.25 2.52
CA ARG A 70 -23.60 -5.46 3.34
C ARG A 70 -22.40 -5.79 4.22
N GLY A 71 -21.19 -5.69 3.67
CA GLY A 71 -19.97 -6.11 4.34
C GLY A 71 -19.48 -5.10 5.39
N LEU A 72 -19.49 -3.79 5.09
CA LEU A 72 -18.93 -2.76 5.98
C LEU A 72 -19.93 -2.27 7.03
N GLY A 73 -21.23 -2.43 6.79
CA GLY A 73 -22.32 -1.88 7.60
C GLY A 73 -22.84 -0.53 7.10
N GLU A 74 -24.17 -0.38 7.07
CA GLU A 74 -24.84 0.78 6.49
C GLU A 74 -24.51 2.10 7.20
N VAL A 75 -24.17 2.06 8.48
CA VAL A 75 -23.94 3.24 9.36
C VAL A 75 -22.46 3.55 9.53
N THR A 76 -21.61 3.09 8.65
CA THR A 76 -20.17 3.40 8.70
C THR A 76 -19.84 4.66 7.89
N ASP A 77 -18.85 5.44 8.34
CA ASP A 77 -18.42 6.65 7.61
C ASP A 77 -18.04 6.34 6.16
N ILE A 78 -17.46 5.15 5.91
CA ILE A 78 -17.09 4.71 4.57
C ILE A 78 -18.30 4.62 3.68
N VAL A 79 -19.36 3.92 4.13
CA VAL A 79 -20.58 3.69 3.33
C VAL A 79 -21.40 4.97 3.19
N GLU A 80 -21.52 5.76 4.27
CA GLU A 80 -22.33 6.98 4.27
C GLU A 80 -21.74 8.12 3.42
N LYS A 81 -20.39 8.25 3.38
CA LYS A 81 -19.76 9.50 2.90
C LYS A 81 -18.54 9.33 2.02
N GLU A 82 -17.86 8.16 2.08
CA GLU A 82 -16.52 8.04 1.51
C GLU A 82 -16.44 7.18 0.23
N MET A 83 -17.52 6.49 -0.14
CA MET A 83 -17.53 5.67 -1.36
C MET A 83 -17.61 6.54 -2.63
N TYR A 84 -16.85 6.14 -3.66
CA TYR A 84 -17.01 6.59 -5.03
C TYR A 84 -17.97 5.66 -5.75
N SER A 85 -19.27 5.96 -5.70
CA SER A 85 -20.31 5.16 -6.33
C SER A 85 -20.86 5.85 -7.56
N PHE A 86 -21.27 5.06 -8.57
CA PHE A 86 -21.86 5.51 -9.81
C PHE A 86 -22.81 4.45 -10.35
N GLU A 87 -23.66 4.83 -11.27
CA GLU A 87 -24.58 3.94 -11.97
C GLU A 87 -24.00 3.52 -13.32
N ASP A 88 -23.99 2.22 -13.62
CA ASP A 88 -23.64 1.73 -14.95
C ASP A 88 -24.71 2.15 -15.96
N ARG A 89 -24.31 2.92 -16.96
CA ARG A 89 -25.21 3.44 -17.98
C ARG A 89 -25.83 2.37 -18.88
N LEU A 90 -25.26 1.16 -18.90
CA LEU A 90 -25.75 0.07 -19.74
C LEU A 90 -26.95 -0.66 -19.11
N ASN A 91 -26.93 -0.88 -17.82
CA ASN A 91 -27.88 -1.74 -17.12
C ASN A 91 -28.50 -1.11 -15.85
N GLY A 92 -28.03 0.08 -15.42
CA GLY A 92 -28.51 0.75 -14.22
C GLY A 92 -27.97 0.16 -12.89
N GLU A 93 -26.95 -0.68 -12.95
CA GLU A 93 -26.36 -1.28 -11.75
C GLU A 93 -25.58 -0.25 -10.95
N ALA A 94 -25.76 -0.24 -9.62
CA ALA A 94 -24.99 0.60 -8.71
C ALA A 94 -23.61 -0.03 -8.46
N LEU A 95 -22.57 0.65 -8.91
CA LEU A 95 -21.17 0.25 -8.84
C LEU A 95 -20.37 1.20 -7.94
N THR A 96 -19.28 0.68 -7.35
CA THR A 96 -18.43 1.43 -6.44
C THR A 96 -16.96 1.10 -6.70
N LEU A 97 -16.10 2.12 -6.74
CA LEU A 97 -14.66 1.93 -6.63
C LEU A 97 -14.35 1.41 -5.22
N ARG A 98 -13.69 0.28 -5.11
CA ARG A 98 -13.45 -0.39 -3.82
C ARG A 98 -12.80 0.53 -2.79
N PRO A 99 -13.41 0.73 -1.60
CA PRO A 99 -12.84 1.51 -0.52
C PRO A 99 -11.85 0.72 0.34
N GLU A 100 -11.87 -0.62 0.22
CA GLU A 100 -11.01 -1.61 0.85
C GLU A 100 -11.09 -2.91 0.03
N SER A 101 -10.31 -3.94 0.35
CA SER A 101 -10.26 -5.15 -0.48
C SER A 101 -10.76 -6.42 0.22
N THR A 102 -10.93 -6.42 1.53
CA THR A 102 -11.39 -7.61 2.29
C THR A 102 -12.73 -8.11 1.79
N ALA A 103 -13.72 -7.22 1.60
CA ALA A 103 -15.03 -7.59 1.06
C ALA A 103 -14.93 -8.19 -0.35
N GLY A 104 -14.07 -7.62 -1.21
CA GLY A 104 -13.80 -8.15 -2.55
C GLY A 104 -13.14 -9.53 -2.53
N VAL A 105 -12.20 -9.76 -1.60
CA VAL A 105 -11.59 -11.10 -1.40
C VAL A 105 -12.63 -12.09 -0.91
N VAL A 106 -13.46 -11.74 0.06
CA VAL A 106 -14.54 -12.59 0.57
C VAL A 106 -15.54 -12.93 -0.54
N ARG A 107 -15.97 -11.93 -1.34
CA ARG A 107 -16.85 -12.17 -2.50
C ARG A 107 -16.20 -13.16 -3.48
N ALA A 108 -14.92 -13.00 -3.81
CA ALA A 108 -14.22 -13.92 -4.71
C ALA A 108 -14.12 -15.33 -4.13
N VAL A 109 -13.87 -15.47 -2.82
CA VAL A 109 -13.82 -16.76 -2.13
C VAL A 109 -15.18 -17.47 -2.21
N VAL A 110 -16.28 -16.72 -2.02
CA VAL A 110 -17.65 -17.25 -2.11
C VAL A 110 -17.99 -17.61 -3.55
N GLU A 111 -17.81 -16.70 -4.50
CA GLU A 111 -18.16 -16.88 -5.91
C GLU A 111 -17.44 -18.09 -6.55
N HIS A 112 -16.16 -18.24 -6.24
CA HIS A 112 -15.35 -19.34 -6.79
C HIS A 112 -15.25 -20.56 -5.88
N ASN A 113 -16.04 -20.60 -4.78
CA ASN A 113 -16.08 -21.72 -3.82
C ASN A 113 -14.68 -22.16 -3.34
N LEU A 114 -13.80 -21.19 -3.05
CA LEU A 114 -12.41 -21.47 -2.77
C LEU A 114 -12.18 -22.24 -1.46
N LEU A 115 -13.15 -22.26 -0.54
CA LEU A 115 -13.07 -23.03 0.71
C LEU A 115 -13.49 -24.50 0.57
N TYR A 116 -13.82 -24.97 -0.65
CA TYR A 116 -14.26 -26.36 -0.85
C TYR A 116 -13.21 -27.40 -0.41
N ASP A 117 -11.94 -27.12 -0.65
CA ASP A 117 -10.79 -27.98 -0.35
C ASP A 117 -10.01 -27.54 0.92
N GLY A 118 -10.64 -26.74 1.80
CA GLY A 118 -10.07 -26.28 3.06
C GLY A 118 -9.77 -24.79 3.10
N GLY A 119 -9.24 -24.35 4.25
CA GLY A 119 -8.95 -22.94 4.49
C GLY A 119 -7.91 -22.35 3.54
N LYS A 120 -7.91 -21.02 3.44
CA LYS A 120 -7.03 -20.27 2.53
C LYS A 120 -6.24 -19.20 3.28
N ARG A 121 -5.00 -19.00 2.85
CA ARG A 121 -4.14 -17.87 3.19
C ARG A 121 -3.90 -17.04 1.95
N LEU A 122 -4.46 -15.86 1.91
CA LEU A 122 -4.46 -14.98 0.75
C LEU A 122 -3.85 -13.63 1.09
N TYR A 123 -3.22 -12.99 0.11
CA TYR A 123 -2.79 -11.59 0.23
C TYR A 123 -3.09 -10.82 -1.03
N TYR A 124 -3.29 -9.54 -0.90
CA TYR A 124 -3.50 -8.62 -2.01
C TYR A 124 -2.65 -7.36 -1.88
N MET A 125 -2.43 -6.70 -3.02
CA MET A 125 -1.85 -5.36 -3.10
C MET A 125 -2.59 -4.59 -4.19
N GLY A 126 -2.88 -3.33 -3.94
CA GLY A 126 -3.49 -2.48 -4.97
C GLY A 126 -4.15 -1.22 -4.46
N PRO A 127 -4.67 -0.40 -5.40
CA PRO A 127 -5.29 0.87 -5.09
C PRO A 127 -6.68 0.69 -4.46
N MET A 128 -6.98 1.60 -3.51
CA MET A 128 -8.29 1.78 -2.86
C MET A 128 -8.73 3.23 -3.04
N PHE A 129 -10.03 3.48 -2.89
CA PHE A 129 -10.62 4.79 -3.20
C PHE A 129 -11.59 5.22 -2.09
N ARG A 130 -11.31 6.37 -1.45
CA ARG A 130 -12.19 6.97 -0.44
C ARG A 130 -12.30 8.46 -0.65
N HIS A 131 -13.50 8.99 -0.69
CA HIS A 131 -13.76 10.41 -0.82
C HIS A 131 -13.51 11.14 0.51
N GLU A 132 -12.26 11.12 0.95
CA GLU A 132 -11.83 11.78 2.17
C GLU A 132 -11.21 13.16 1.90
N ARG A 133 -11.09 13.97 2.96
CA ARG A 133 -10.32 15.22 2.89
C ARG A 133 -8.84 14.85 2.82
N PRO A 134 -8.12 15.20 1.73
CA PRO A 134 -6.72 14.86 1.59
C PRO A 134 -5.87 15.54 2.67
N GLN A 135 -4.99 14.74 3.30
CA GLN A 135 -3.96 15.18 4.23
C GLN A 135 -2.79 14.21 4.18
N ARG A 136 -1.70 14.50 4.88
CA ARG A 136 -0.52 13.63 4.90
C ARG A 136 -0.89 12.19 5.31
N GLY A 137 -0.52 11.20 4.50
CA GLY A 137 -0.86 9.79 4.73
C GLY A 137 -2.34 9.43 4.54
N ARG A 138 -3.16 10.35 3.97
CA ARG A 138 -4.57 10.15 3.70
C ARG A 138 -4.92 10.74 2.34
N TYR A 139 -5.16 9.88 1.37
CA TYR A 139 -5.43 10.23 -0.02
C TYR A 139 -6.76 9.66 -0.47
N ARG A 140 -7.30 10.21 -1.56
CA ARG A 140 -8.56 9.71 -2.16
C ARG A 140 -8.36 8.47 -2.98
N GLN A 141 -7.18 8.33 -3.61
CA GLN A 141 -6.63 7.07 -4.08
C GLN A 141 -5.41 6.77 -3.23
N PHE A 142 -5.38 5.61 -2.62
CA PHE A 142 -4.27 5.13 -1.79
C PHE A 142 -4.09 3.63 -2.02
N HIS A 143 -2.97 3.06 -1.57
CA HIS A 143 -2.69 1.66 -1.80
C HIS A 143 -2.71 0.90 -0.49
N GLN A 144 -3.32 -0.27 -0.53
CA GLN A 144 -3.29 -1.22 0.57
C GLN A 144 -2.54 -2.49 0.18
N ILE A 145 -1.87 -3.06 1.17
CA ILE A 145 -1.44 -4.44 1.23
C ILE A 145 -2.25 -5.07 2.34
N GLY A 146 -2.83 -6.24 2.09
CA GLY A 146 -3.59 -6.97 3.11
C GLY A 146 -3.35 -8.46 3.04
N ALA A 147 -3.56 -9.13 4.16
CA ALA A 147 -3.49 -10.58 4.33
C ALA A 147 -4.79 -11.07 4.96
N GLU A 148 -5.37 -12.12 4.39
CA GLU A 148 -6.63 -12.70 4.80
C GLU A 148 -6.47 -14.22 4.98
N VAL A 149 -6.89 -14.73 6.14
CA VAL A 149 -6.92 -16.15 6.46
C VAL A 149 -8.38 -16.56 6.66
N LEU A 150 -8.87 -17.47 5.85
CA LEU A 150 -10.27 -17.85 5.81
C LEU A 150 -10.41 -19.37 6.05
N GLY A 151 -11.42 -19.76 6.81
CA GLY A 151 -11.74 -21.16 7.09
C GLY A 151 -11.05 -21.75 8.33
N PHE A 152 -10.44 -20.91 9.18
CA PHE A 152 -9.77 -21.35 10.41
C PHE A 152 -10.30 -20.58 11.64
N SER A 153 -10.72 -21.28 12.68
CA SER A 153 -11.42 -20.70 13.84
C SER A 153 -10.54 -20.44 15.07
N GLY A 154 -9.35 -21.03 15.13
CA GLY A 154 -8.52 -21.00 16.34
C GLY A 154 -7.74 -19.69 16.52
N PRO A 155 -7.33 -19.35 17.76
CA PRO A 155 -6.54 -18.17 18.07
C PRO A 155 -5.11 -18.21 17.51
N GLU A 156 -4.62 -19.39 17.14
CA GLU A 156 -3.30 -19.58 16.50
C GLU A 156 -3.20 -18.87 15.16
N VAL A 157 -4.29 -18.80 14.39
CA VAL A 157 -4.27 -18.07 13.11
C VAL A 157 -4.39 -16.56 13.31
N ASP A 158 -5.06 -16.11 14.38
CA ASP A 158 -5.05 -14.69 14.77
C ASP A 158 -3.63 -14.26 15.14
N ALA A 159 -2.93 -15.11 15.91
CA ALA A 159 -1.51 -14.89 16.24
C ALA A 159 -0.65 -14.90 14.98
N GLU A 160 -0.83 -15.87 14.06
CA GLU A 160 -0.06 -15.95 12.82
C GLU A 160 -0.16 -14.66 11.97
N VAL A 161 -1.36 -14.09 11.80
CA VAL A 161 -1.51 -12.85 11.02
C VAL A 161 -0.89 -11.64 11.72
N ILE A 162 -0.88 -11.59 13.05
CA ILE A 162 -0.19 -10.55 13.82
C ILE A 162 1.33 -10.73 13.71
N LEU A 163 1.85 -11.95 13.84
CA LEU A 163 3.27 -12.28 13.67
C LEU A 163 3.74 -11.94 12.25
N LEU A 164 2.95 -12.25 11.23
CA LEU A 164 3.23 -11.88 9.83
C LEU A 164 3.41 -10.37 9.67
N ALA A 165 2.54 -9.56 10.27
CA ALA A 165 2.69 -8.11 10.24
C ALA A 165 3.92 -7.63 11.03
N HIS A 166 4.16 -8.21 12.20
CA HIS A 166 5.34 -7.92 13.03
C HIS A 166 6.64 -8.23 12.27
N ASP A 167 6.73 -9.39 11.63
CA ASP A 167 7.88 -9.79 10.83
C ASP A 167 8.09 -8.90 9.60
N LEU A 168 6.99 -8.35 9.04
CA LEU A 168 7.10 -7.37 7.97
C LEU A 168 7.81 -6.11 8.45
N TRP A 169 7.47 -5.59 9.64
CA TRP A 169 8.14 -4.42 10.21
C TRP A 169 9.63 -4.67 10.42
N GLN A 170 9.98 -5.84 10.89
CA GLN A 170 11.38 -6.26 11.05
C GLN A 170 12.10 -6.31 9.69
N ALA A 171 11.49 -6.95 8.68
CA ALA A 171 12.07 -7.14 7.35
C ALA A 171 12.33 -5.81 6.62
N ILE A 172 11.48 -4.79 6.83
CA ILE A 172 11.64 -3.47 6.21
C ILE A 172 12.33 -2.45 7.13
N GLY A 173 12.73 -2.84 8.34
CA GLY A 173 13.41 -1.96 9.30
C GLY A 173 12.51 -0.88 9.92
N LEU A 174 11.20 -1.09 9.99
CA LEU A 174 10.26 -0.15 10.61
C LEU A 174 10.15 -0.42 12.11
N THR A 175 10.74 0.44 12.95
CA THR A 175 10.86 0.23 14.39
C THR A 175 9.86 1.00 15.25
N ASP A 176 9.33 2.12 14.74
CA ASP A 176 8.48 3.04 15.51
C ASP A 176 6.99 2.68 15.42
N VAL A 177 6.68 1.40 15.55
CA VAL A 177 5.29 0.90 15.58
C VAL A 177 5.09 0.03 16.83
N ARG A 178 3.95 0.19 17.49
CA ARG A 178 3.53 -0.61 18.63
C ARG A 178 2.21 -1.31 18.34
N LEU A 179 2.05 -2.51 18.88
CA LEU A 179 0.84 -3.30 18.75
C LEU A 179 -0.15 -2.94 19.85
N GLU A 180 -1.36 -2.57 19.49
CA GLU A 180 -2.52 -2.50 20.38
C GLU A 180 -3.48 -3.65 20.07
N LEU A 181 -4.02 -4.26 21.10
CA LEU A 181 -4.83 -5.46 21.04
C LEU A 181 -6.10 -5.30 21.89
N ASN A 182 -7.23 -5.79 21.37
CA ASN A 182 -8.49 -5.89 22.10
C ASN A 182 -9.30 -7.11 21.62
N SER A 183 -10.36 -7.43 22.33
CA SER A 183 -11.39 -8.36 21.87
C SER A 183 -12.75 -7.68 21.82
N LEU A 184 -13.45 -7.84 20.71
CA LEU A 184 -14.84 -7.37 20.54
C LEU A 184 -15.88 -8.42 20.98
N GLY A 185 -15.44 -9.60 21.41
CA GLY A 185 -16.32 -10.69 21.77
C GLY A 185 -17.21 -11.17 20.64
N GLN A 186 -18.20 -11.94 21.01
CA GLN A 186 -19.25 -12.44 20.13
C GLN A 186 -20.49 -11.51 20.14
N PRO A 187 -21.41 -11.59 19.18
CA PRO A 187 -22.58 -10.72 19.10
C PRO A 187 -23.41 -10.58 20.39
N PRO A 188 -23.69 -11.64 21.19
CA PRO A 188 -24.41 -11.49 22.44
C PRO A 188 -23.68 -10.64 23.49
N GLU A 189 -22.35 -10.81 23.59
CA GLU A 189 -21.47 -10.06 24.48
C GLU A 189 -21.41 -8.58 24.09
N ARG A 190 -21.31 -8.32 22.79
CA ARG A 190 -21.39 -6.95 22.24
C ARG A 190 -22.71 -6.28 22.53
N LEU A 191 -23.84 -7.00 22.41
CA LEU A 191 -25.16 -6.46 22.73
C LEU A 191 -25.28 -6.08 24.21
N ALA A 192 -24.77 -6.92 25.12
CA ALA A 192 -24.74 -6.62 26.56
C ALA A 192 -23.88 -5.39 26.85
N HIS A 193 -22.67 -5.32 26.28
CA HIS A 193 -21.81 -4.14 26.41
C HIS A 193 -22.45 -2.87 25.81
N ARG A 194 -23.09 -2.99 24.64
CA ARG A 194 -23.81 -1.88 24.02
C ARG A 194 -24.87 -1.28 24.96
N ALA A 195 -25.66 -2.14 25.58
CA ALA A 195 -26.68 -1.71 26.54
C ALA A 195 -26.05 -0.97 27.74
N ALA A 196 -24.95 -1.50 28.27
CA ALA A 196 -24.20 -0.86 29.36
C ALA A 196 -23.61 0.49 28.96
N LEU A 197 -23.06 0.61 27.74
CA LEU A 197 -22.56 1.88 27.20
C LEU A 197 -23.64 2.93 27.07
N ILE A 198 -24.82 2.57 26.55
CA ILE A 198 -25.96 3.49 26.42
C ILE A 198 -26.33 4.02 27.80
N VAL A 199 -26.53 3.14 28.79
CA VAL A 199 -26.85 3.55 30.17
C VAL A 199 -25.76 4.46 30.76
N HIS A 200 -24.49 4.17 30.50
CA HIS A 200 -23.37 4.98 30.97
C HIS A 200 -23.39 6.39 30.34
N PHE A 201 -23.51 6.47 29.04
CA PHE A 201 -23.48 7.74 28.33
C PHE A 201 -24.76 8.58 28.53
N GLU A 202 -25.92 7.95 28.74
CA GLU A 202 -27.15 8.66 29.14
C GLU A 202 -26.99 9.40 30.48
N LYS A 203 -26.32 8.77 31.46
CA LYS A 203 -26.02 9.43 32.76
C LYS A 203 -25.09 10.63 32.63
N HIS A 204 -24.33 10.71 31.52
CA HIS A 204 -23.37 11.77 31.26
C HIS A 204 -23.74 12.58 30.00
N ALA A 205 -25.04 12.63 29.63
CA ALA A 205 -25.51 13.23 28.38
C ALA A 205 -25.09 14.70 28.19
N GLU A 206 -24.96 15.46 29.30
CA GLU A 206 -24.53 16.88 29.26
C GLU A 206 -23.06 17.03 28.86
N SER A 207 -22.23 15.99 29.08
CA SER A 207 -20.81 15.97 28.71
C SER A 207 -20.56 15.50 27.27
N LEU A 208 -21.60 15.00 26.57
CA LEU A 208 -21.51 14.51 25.21
C LEU A 208 -21.59 15.66 24.21
N ASP A 209 -20.69 15.67 23.25
CA ASP A 209 -20.81 16.56 22.09
C ASP A 209 -21.94 16.09 21.14
N GLU A 210 -22.27 16.92 20.15
CA GLU A 210 -23.39 16.66 19.23
C GLU A 210 -23.18 15.40 18.38
N ASP A 211 -21.93 15.05 18.07
CA ASP A 211 -21.62 13.84 17.34
C ASP A 211 -21.84 12.59 18.20
N ALA A 212 -21.39 12.63 19.44
CA ALA A 212 -21.62 11.57 20.42
C ALA A 212 -23.11 11.38 20.73
N LYS A 213 -23.89 12.46 20.90
CA LYS A 213 -25.35 12.39 21.09
C LYS A 213 -26.05 11.70 19.91
N ARG A 214 -25.66 12.05 18.68
CA ARG A 214 -26.20 11.42 17.46
C ARG A 214 -25.87 9.91 17.40
N ARG A 215 -24.67 9.52 17.85
CA ARG A 215 -24.18 8.13 17.82
C ARG A 215 -24.66 7.28 18.99
N LEU A 216 -25.19 7.87 20.04
CA LEU A 216 -25.52 7.20 21.30
C LEU A 216 -26.37 5.94 21.11
N TYR A 217 -27.40 6.01 20.28
CA TYR A 217 -28.30 4.88 20.03
C TYR A 217 -27.98 4.12 18.74
N THR A 218 -27.23 4.71 17.83
CA THR A 218 -26.89 4.08 16.54
C THR A 218 -25.60 3.27 16.64
N ASN A 219 -24.52 3.86 17.16
CA ASN A 219 -23.21 3.22 17.30
C ASN A 219 -22.43 3.76 18.51
N PRO A 220 -22.81 3.40 19.77
CA PRO A 220 -22.20 3.95 20.98
C PRO A 220 -20.69 3.59 21.11
N TRP A 221 -20.22 2.53 20.48
CA TRP A 221 -18.79 2.19 20.48
C TRP A 221 -17.91 3.28 19.83
N ARG A 222 -18.44 4.01 18.86
CA ARG A 222 -17.74 5.14 18.23
C ARG A 222 -17.52 6.32 19.18
N ILE A 223 -18.27 6.40 20.29
CA ILE A 223 -18.06 7.42 21.32
C ILE A 223 -16.75 7.13 22.08
N LEU A 224 -16.38 5.85 22.24
CA LEU A 224 -15.15 5.44 22.90
C LEU A 224 -13.87 5.92 22.16
N ASP A 225 -13.95 6.10 20.85
CA ASP A 225 -12.84 6.63 20.02
C ASP A 225 -12.82 8.18 19.96
N SER A 226 -13.64 8.86 20.74
CA SER A 226 -13.68 10.33 20.76
C SER A 226 -12.35 10.90 21.25
N LYS A 227 -11.80 11.85 20.48
CA LYS A 227 -10.59 12.61 20.84
C LYS A 227 -10.93 13.97 21.47
N ASN A 228 -12.21 14.24 21.74
CA ASN A 228 -12.64 15.47 22.41
C ASN A 228 -12.16 15.49 23.86
N PRO A 229 -11.27 16.42 24.27
CA PRO A 229 -10.73 16.46 25.62
C PRO A 229 -11.82 16.57 26.71
N ALA A 230 -12.93 17.25 26.43
CA ALA A 230 -14.04 17.40 27.37
C ALA A 230 -14.76 16.08 27.69
N MET A 231 -14.65 15.07 26.81
CA MET A 231 -15.29 13.76 26.96
C MET A 231 -14.37 12.69 27.55
N GLN A 232 -13.06 12.95 27.67
CA GLN A 232 -12.11 11.90 28.05
C GLN A 232 -12.43 11.24 29.37
N THR A 233 -12.82 12.00 30.42
CA THR A 233 -13.18 11.45 31.73
C THR A 233 -14.39 10.50 31.64
N VAL A 234 -15.38 10.85 30.82
CA VAL A 234 -16.59 10.01 30.63
C VAL A 234 -16.24 8.76 29.82
N VAL A 235 -15.40 8.91 28.78
CA VAL A 235 -14.95 7.80 27.96
C VAL A 235 -14.06 6.83 28.73
N GLU A 236 -13.17 7.34 29.58
CA GLU A 236 -12.28 6.51 30.43
C GLU A 236 -13.05 5.72 31.50
N ALA A 237 -14.15 6.27 32.01
CA ALA A 237 -15.01 5.62 32.97
C ALA A 237 -16.05 4.67 32.33
N ALA A 238 -16.08 4.56 31.00
CA ALA A 238 -17.05 3.71 30.32
C ALA A 238 -16.80 2.23 30.57
N PRO A 239 -17.86 1.39 30.62
CA PRO A 239 -17.73 -0.05 30.72
C PRO A 239 -16.80 -0.60 29.62
N GLN A 240 -15.90 -1.53 30.00
CA GLN A 240 -14.99 -2.16 29.07
C GLN A 240 -15.58 -3.45 28.50
N LEU A 241 -15.45 -3.68 27.21
CA LEU A 241 -15.99 -4.90 26.58
C LEU A 241 -15.38 -6.18 27.14
N LEU A 242 -14.12 -6.13 27.58
CA LEU A 242 -13.44 -7.28 28.20
C LEU A 242 -14.18 -7.82 29.43
N ASP A 243 -14.93 -6.99 30.16
CA ASP A 243 -15.72 -7.39 31.34
C ASP A 243 -17.01 -8.14 30.96
N PHE A 244 -17.38 -8.14 29.68
CA PHE A 244 -18.58 -8.80 29.14
C PHE A 244 -18.26 -10.06 28.36
N LEU A 245 -16.97 -10.43 28.22
CA LEU A 245 -16.58 -11.63 27.51
C LEU A 245 -17.03 -12.90 28.28
N GLY A 246 -17.72 -13.78 27.56
CA GLY A 246 -18.01 -15.11 28.05
C GLY A 246 -16.75 -16.01 28.04
N PRO A 247 -16.86 -17.20 28.64
CA PRO A 247 -15.72 -18.11 28.83
C PRO A 247 -15.01 -18.46 27.53
N GLU A 248 -15.73 -18.68 26.44
CA GLU A 248 -15.16 -19.04 25.12
C GLU A 248 -14.36 -17.88 24.50
N SER A 249 -14.93 -16.66 24.49
CA SER A 249 -14.25 -15.48 24.00
C SER A 249 -13.03 -15.12 24.83
N LEU A 250 -13.12 -15.27 26.15
CA LEU A 250 -12.01 -15.04 27.06
C LEU A 250 -10.89 -16.08 26.86
N GLN A 251 -11.26 -17.36 26.66
CA GLN A 251 -10.30 -18.43 26.38
C GLN A 251 -9.56 -18.16 25.06
N HIS A 252 -10.28 -17.79 24.00
CA HIS A 252 -9.71 -17.43 22.70
C HIS A 252 -8.71 -16.28 22.85
N PHE A 253 -9.11 -15.19 23.53
CA PHE A 253 -8.27 -14.02 23.73
C PHE A 253 -7.02 -14.32 24.57
N ASN A 254 -7.16 -15.12 25.63
CA ASN A 254 -6.02 -15.52 26.46
C ASN A 254 -5.06 -16.45 25.73
N ALA A 255 -5.56 -17.36 24.90
CA ALA A 255 -4.73 -18.24 24.07
C ALA A 255 -3.93 -17.41 23.03
N LEU A 256 -4.56 -16.44 22.35
CA LEU A 256 -3.87 -15.50 21.46
C LEU A 256 -2.73 -14.79 22.19
N ARG A 257 -3.00 -14.19 23.36
CA ARG A 257 -1.99 -13.48 24.16
C ARG A 257 -0.83 -14.39 24.54
N SER A 258 -1.14 -15.59 25.00
CA SER A 258 -0.11 -16.60 25.37
C SER A 258 0.82 -16.92 24.18
N ILE A 259 0.27 -17.01 22.97
CA ILE A 259 1.09 -17.25 21.76
C ILE A 259 1.97 -16.03 21.44
N LEU A 260 1.44 -14.82 21.53
CA LEU A 260 2.22 -13.60 21.30
C LEU A 260 3.34 -13.45 22.33
N ASP A 261 3.04 -13.70 23.62
CA ASP A 261 4.02 -13.67 24.71
C ASP A 261 5.14 -14.68 24.48
N ALA A 262 4.79 -15.91 24.08
CA ALA A 262 5.76 -16.97 23.78
C ALA A 262 6.67 -16.64 22.58
N ASN A 263 6.20 -15.78 21.65
CA ASN A 263 6.95 -15.30 20.50
C ASN A 263 7.66 -13.96 20.76
N GLY A 264 7.61 -13.42 21.97
CA GLY A 264 8.31 -12.19 22.34
C GLY A 264 7.72 -10.92 21.71
N VAL A 265 6.47 -10.95 21.24
CA VAL A 265 5.81 -9.79 20.66
C VAL A 265 5.17 -8.95 21.76
N ALA A 266 5.72 -7.75 21.96
CA ALA A 266 5.15 -6.79 22.90
C ALA A 266 3.85 -6.18 22.36
N TYR A 267 2.83 -6.07 23.22
CA TYR A 267 1.56 -5.43 22.91
C TYR A 267 1.00 -4.67 24.11
N THR A 268 0.09 -3.75 23.82
CA THR A 268 -0.70 -3.04 24.84
C THR A 268 -2.18 -3.43 24.69
N LEU A 269 -2.84 -3.75 25.80
CA LEU A 269 -4.29 -3.92 25.80
C LEU A 269 -4.95 -2.55 25.75
N ASN A 270 -5.75 -2.32 24.71
CA ASN A 270 -6.50 -1.08 24.57
C ASN A 270 -8.01 -1.39 24.56
N PRO A 271 -8.70 -1.28 25.71
CA PRO A 271 -10.14 -1.59 25.81
C PRO A 271 -11.03 -0.67 25.00
N ARG A 272 -10.51 0.46 24.52
CA ARG A 272 -11.21 1.41 23.66
C ARG A 272 -10.99 1.13 22.17
N LEU A 273 -10.11 0.18 21.82
CA LEU A 273 -9.85 -0.15 20.43
C LEU A 273 -11.08 -0.78 19.80
N VAL A 274 -11.69 -0.03 18.90
CA VAL A 274 -12.78 -0.44 18.03
C VAL A 274 -12.39 -0.20 16.57
N ARG A 275 -13.07 -0.86 15.63
CA ARG A 275 -12.75 -0.74 14.21
C ARG A 275 -13.80 0.07 13.47
N GLY A 276 -13.39 0.67 12.35
CA GLY A 276 -14.25 1.48 11.51
C GLY A 276 -15.27 0.72 10.68
N MET A 277 -15.24 -0.61 10.71
CA MET A 277 -16.12 -1.52 9.96
C MET A 277 -16.80 -2.46 10.93
N ASP A 278 -18.08 -2.75 10.70
CA ASP A 278 -18.92 -3.44 11.66
C ASP A 278 -18.81 -4.97 11.62
N TYR A 279 -18.09 -5.53 10.64
CA TYR A 279 -17.96 -6.98 10.47
C TYR A 279 -17.06 -7.67 11.51
N TYR A 280 -16.27 -6.92 12.28
CA TYR A 280 -15.33 -7.53 13.24
C TYR A 280 -16.00 -8.16 14.45
N ASN A 281 -15.43 -9.29 14.90
CA ASN A 281 -15.75 -9.98 16.16
C ASN A 281 -14.45 -10.51 16.79
N LEU A 282 -14.50 -10.95 18.04
CA LEU A 282 -13.35 -11.48 18.79
C LEU A 282 -12.12 -10.56 18.67
N THR A 283 -11.02 -11.07 18.15
CA THR A 283 -9.74 -10.36 18.06
C THR A 283 -9.81 -9.11 17.16
N VAL A 284 -9.35 -7.99 17.68
CA VAL A 284 -9.02 -6.78 16.90
C VAL A 284 -7.66 -6.24 17.33
N PHE A 285 -6.92 -5.69 16.37
CA PHE A 285 -5.60 -5.15 16.64
C PHE A 285 -5.24 -4.01 15.69
N GLU A 286 -4.31 -3.17 16.15
CA GLU A 286 -3.69 -2.13 15.34
C GLU A 286 -2.20 -2.03 15.64
N PHE A 287 -1.40 -1.87 14.59
CA PHE A 287 -0.05 -1.37 14.71
C PHE A 287 -0.09 0.15 14.52
N ILE A 288 0.28 0.87 15.56
CA ILE A 288 0.17 2.32 15.62
C ILE A 288 1.53 2.99 15.82
N THR A 289 1.61 4.26 15.44
CA THR A 289 2.78 5.13 15.63
C THR A 289 2.34 6.51 16.09
N ASP A 290 3.19 7.20 16.84
CA ASP A 290 2.96 8.59 17.23
C ASP A 290 3.46 9.61 16.19
N ARG A 291 4.23 9.16 15.20
CA ARG A 291 4.83 10.05 14.17
C ARG A 291 3.85 10.57 13.12
N LEU A 292 2.73 9.92 12.94
CA LEU A 292 1.69 10.34 11.98
C LEU A 292 0.58 11.21 12.62
N GLY A 293 0.82 11.76 13.80
CA GLY A 293 -0.15 12.60 14.52
C GLY A 293 -1.45 11.85 14.86
N ALA A 294 -2.60 12.49 14.64
CA ALA A 294 -3.90 11.90 14.96
C ALA A 294 -4.28 10.65 14.14
N GLN A 295 -3.50 10.29 13.14
CA GLN A 295 -3.72 9.16 12.22
C GLN A 295 -2.68 8.05 12.42
N GLY A 296 -2.42 7.69 13.67
CA GLY A 296 -1.36 6.78 14.07
C GLY A 296 -1.43 5.34 13.54
N THR A 297 -2.59 4.87 13.08
CA THR A 297 -2.74 3.49 12.59
C THR A 297 -1.99 3.27 11.27
N VAL A 298 -1.02 2.37 11.27
CA VAL A 298 -0.22 1.95 10.11
C VAL A 298 -0.79 0.70 9.47
N CYS A 299 -1.14 -0.28 10.32
CA CYS A 299 -1.76 -1.54 9.93
C CYS A 299 -2.86 -1.87 10.95
N GLY A 300 -3.95 -2.40 10.49
CA GLY A 300 -5.01 -2.79 11.39
C GLY A 300 -5.84 -3.95 10.85
N GLY A 301 -6.31 -4.77 11.76
CA GLY A 301 -7.03 -5.98 11.42
C GLY A 301 -7.82 -6.57 12.58
N GLY A 302 -8.26 -7.80 12.37
CA GLY A 302 -9.00 -8.58 13.34
C GLY A 302 -9.77 -9.71 12.69
N ARG A 303 -10.54 -10.43 13.51
CA ARG A 303 -11.41 -11.53 13.10
C ARG A 303 -12.77 -11.01 12.62
N TYR A 304 -13.32 -11.65 11.57
CA TYR A 304 -14.58 -11.24 10.94
C TYR A 304 -15.38 -12.46 10.42
N ASP A 305 -15.73 -13.35 11.34
CA ASP A 305 -16.32 -14.67 11.05
C ASP A 305 -17.68 -14.61 10.33
N TYR A 306 -18.38 -13.47 10.42
CA TYR A 306 -19.73 -13.33 9.87
C TYR A 306 -19.76 -12.74 8.45
N LEU A 307 -18.63 -12.21 7.95
CA LEU A 307 -18.61 -11.49 6.68
C LEU A 307 -18.90 -12.43 5.49
N ILE A 308 -18.41 -13.68 5.53
CA ILE A 308 -18.65 -14.66 4.45
C ILE A 308 -20.15 -14.93 4.27
N GLU A 309 -20.88 -15.08 5.38
CA GLU A 309 -22.33 -15.26 5.36
C GLU A 309 -23.06 -14.01 4.90
N GLN A 310 -22.65 -12.82 5.34
CA GLN A 310 -23.22 -11.54 4.90
C GLN A 310 -23.08 -11.30 3.40
N VAL A 311 -22.02 -11.82 2.79
CA VAL A 311 -21.80 -11.77 1.33
C VAL A 311 -22.55 -12.87 0.60
N GLY A 312 -23.22 -13.79 1.30
CA GLY A 312 -24.06 -14.86 0.73
C GLY A 312 -23.35 -16.22 0.63
N GLY A 313 -22.21 -16.39 1.30
CA GLY A 313 -21.48 -17.66 1.40
C GLY A 313 -21.97 -18.54 2.56
N LYS A 314 -21.43 -19.75 2.64
CA LYS A 314 -21.59 -20.59 3.83
C LYS A 314 -20.76 -20.00 4.96
N PRO A 315 -21.28 -19.94 6.22
CA PRO A 315 -20.52 -19.43 7.35
C PRO A 315 -19.16 -20.08 7.46
N ALA A 316 -18.12 -19.28 7.55
CA ALA A 316 -16.76 -19.74 7.77
C ALA A 316 -15.96 -18.63 8.49
N PRO A 317 -15.09 -18.99 9.44
CA PRO A 317 -14.29 -18.04 10.17
C PRO A 317 -13.25 -17.38 9.27
N ALA A 318 -12.91 -16.12 9.59
CA ALA A 318 -11.91 -15.39 8.88
C ALA A 318 -11.22 -14.34 9.77
N VAL A 319 -9.94 -14.08 9.49
CA VAL A 319 -9.12 -13.08 10.16
C VAL A 319 -8.14 -12.49 9.16
N GLY A 320 -7.87 -11.19 9.27
CA GLY A 320 -6.93 -10.54 8.36
C GLY A 320 -6.55 -9.14 8.82
N TRP A 321 -5.69 -8.51 8.03
CA TRP A 321 -5.29 -7.12 8.24
C TRP A 321 -5.01 -6.41 6.92
N ALA A 322 -5.04 -5.09 6.97
CA ALA A 322 -4.58 -4.24 5.88
C ALA A 322 -3.68 -3.13 6.42
N LEU A 323 -2.64 -2.78 5.65
CA LEU A 323 -1.76 -1.64 5.85
C LEU A 323 -1.88 -0.64 4.70
N GLY A 324 -1.59 0.64 5.00
CA GLY A 324 -1.49 1.69 3.98
C GLY A 324 -0.05 1.86 3.51
N VAL A 325 0.21 1.62 2.22
CA VAL A 325 1.56 1.67 1.62
C VAL A 325 2.20 3.05 1.79
N GLU A 326 1.46 4.11 1.48
CA GLU A 326 1.95 5.49 1.58
C GLU A 326 2.34 5.88 3.01
N ARG A 327 1.65 5.33 4.02
CA ARG A 327 1.98 5.56 5.44
C ARG A 327 3.28 4.87 5.83
N VAL A 328 3.44 3.61 5.42
CA VAL A 328 4.66 2.84 5.66
C VAL A 328 5.87 3.53 5.03
N LEU A 329 5.77 3.92 3.76
CA LEU A 329 6.85 4.62 3.05
C LEU A 329 7.18 5.98 3.68
N ALA A 330 6.16 6.73 4.14
CA ALA A 330 6.38 8.00 4.84
C ALA A 330 7.12 7.81 6.17
N LEU A 331 6.79 6.77 6.94
CA LEU A 331 7.48 6.46 8.20
C LEU A 331 8.92 6.04 7.98
N LEU A 332 9.19 5.17 7.02
CA LEU A 332 10.55 4.74 6.67
C LEU A 332 11.41 5.94 6.24
N HIS A 333 10.83 6.85 5.47
CA HIS A 333 11.51 8.10 5.10
C HIS A 333 11.83 8.98 6.33
N GLU A 334 10.91 9.13 7.27
CA GLU A 334 11.12 9.90 8.51
C GLU A 334 12.15 9.28 9.45
N GLN A 335 12.27 7.96 9.44
CA GLN A 335 13.31 7.25 10.20
C GLN A 335 14.69 7.40 9.58
N GLY A 336 14.81 8.02 8.40
CA GLY A 336 16.07 8.14 7.67
C GLY A 336 16.56 6.82 7.09
N GLN A 337 15.65 5.84 6.90
CA GLN A 337 15.98 4.56 6.28
C GLN A 337 16.55 4.80 4.88
N ALA A 338 17.74 4.27 4.62
CA ALA A 338 18.29 4.25 3.28
C ALA A 338 17.40 3.36 2.39
N MET A 339 16.75 3.97 1.43
CA MET A 339 15.87 3.27 0.51
C MET A 339 16.54 3.17 -0.86
N PRO A 340 16.27 2.11 -1.63
CA PRO A 340 16.75 2.01 -2.99
C PRO A 340 16.29 3.19 -3.83
N ASP A 341 17.17 3.64 -4.70
CA ASP A 341 16.84 4.58 -5.74
C ASP A 341 16.84 3.89 -7.12
N ALA A 342 16.23 4.54 -8.10
CA ALA A 342 16.12 4.00 -9.46
C ALA A 342 17.36 4.27 -10.32
N SER A 343 18.46 4.75 -9.73
CA SER A 343 19.69 5.08 -10.47
C SER A 343 20.25 3.85 -11.18
N PRO A 344 20.72 3.99 -12.43
CA PRO A 344 21.41 2.91 -13.11
C PRO A 344 22.79 2.69 -12.47
N ASP A 345 23.31 1.46 -12.54
CA ASP A 345 24.67 1.16 -12.12
C ASP A 345 25.67 1.91 -13.00
N ALA A 346 25.39 1.99 -14.31
CA ALA A 346 26.28 2.61 -15.26
C ALA A 346 25.51 3.44 -16.33
N TYR A 347 26.21 4.45 -16.87
CA TYR A 347 25.76 5.26 -18.00
C TYR A 347 26.75 5.16 -19.15
N ALA A 348 26.30 4.71 -20.32
CA ALA A 348 27.16 4.59 -21.51
C ALA A 348 27.34 5.93 -22.21
N VAL A 349 28.58 6.39 -22.31
CA VAL A 349 29.05 7.56 -23.05
C VAL A 349 29.58 7.09 -24.39
N ILE A 350 29.02 7.58 -25.50
CA ILE A 350 29.29 7.10 -26.86
C ILE A 350 29.78 8.27 -27.69
N THR A 351 31.01 8.18 -28.19
CA THR A 351 31.65 9.31 -28.91
C THR A 351 31.45 9.30 -30.42
N GLN A 352 31.11 8.13 -30.98
CA GLN A 352 30.96 7.94 -32.42
C GLN A 352 29.69 7.17 -32.76
N GLU A 353 28.88 7.67 -33.68
CA GLU A 353 27.62 7.04 -34.09
C GLU A 353 27.83 5.71 -34.79
N GLN A 354 28.89 5.57 -35.58
CA GLN A 354 29.22 4.31 -36.24
C GLN A 354 29.55 3.16 -35.31
N SER A 355 29.88 3.45 -34.03
CA SER A 355 30.14 2.42 -33.01
C SER A 355 28.85 1.89 -32.34
N LEU A 356 27.70 2.52 -32.58
CA LEU A 356 26.43 2.15 -31.96
C LEU A 356 26.08 0.66 -32.05
N PRO A 357 26.24 -0.06 -33.19
CA PRO A 357 25.93 -1.49 -33.25
C PRO A 357 26.75 -2.31 -32.26
N MET A 358 28.07 -2.04 -32.18
CA MET A 358 28.96 -2.73 -31.23
C MET A 358 28.63 -2.36 -29.79
N VAL A 359 28.42 -1.07 -29.48
CA VAL A 359 28.04 -0.60 -28.14
C VAL A 359 26.73 -1.25 -27.70
N LEU A 360 25.71 -1.28 -28.55
CA LEU A 360 24.43 -1.93 -28.22
C LEU A 360 24.62 -3.42 -27.93
N THR A 361 25.50 -4.12 -28.64
CA THR A 361 25.82 -5.51 -28.36
C THR A 361 26.45 -5.67 -26.97
N ALA A 362 27.41 -4.81 -26.62
CA ALA A 362 28.08 -4.81 -25.33
C ALA A 362 27.08 -4.48 -24.19
N LEU A 363 26.25 -3.44 -24.35
CA LEU A 363 25.24 -3.08 -23.36
C LEU A 363 24.19 -4.18 -23.15
N ARG A 364 23.82 -4.89 -24.22
CA ARG A 364 22.92 -6.05 -24.12
C ARG A 364 23.53 -7.17 -23.31
N ALA A 365 24.81 -7.46 -23.51
CA ALA A 365 25.53 -8.47 -22.74
C ALA A 365 25.65 -8.07 -21.25
N LEU A 366 26.01 -6.83 -20.93
CA LEU A 366 26.05 -6.33 -19.57
C LEU A 366 24.68 -6.43 -18.87
N ARG A 367 23.59 -6.10 -19.57
CA ARG A 367 22.22 -6.26 -19.04
C ARG A 367 21.87 -7.72 -18.78
N ALA A 368 22.32 -8.66 -19.63
CA ALA A 368 22.13 -10.08 -19.40
C ALA A 368 22.90 -10.60 -18.15
N LEU A 369 23.99 -9.93 -17.77
CA LEU A 369 24.73 -10.16 -16.53
C LEU A 369 24.15 -9.40 -15.32
N GLY A 370 22.98 -8.75 -15.46
CA GLY A 370 22.27 -8.08 -14.37
C GLY A 370 22.67 -6.62 -14.14
N VAL A 371 23.56 -6.03 -14.95
CA VAL A 371 23.97 -4.63 -14.79
C VAL A 371 22.90 -3.69 -15.34
N LYS A 372 22.45 -2.73 -14.55
CA LYS A 372 21.48 -1.68 -14.96
C LYS A 372 22.22 -0.58 -15.74
N VAL A 373 22.22 -0.66 -17.06
CA VAL A 373 22.95 0.33 -17.90
C VAL A 373 21.99 1.20 -18.67
N GLN A 374 22.11 2.52 -18.48
CA GLN A 374 21.45 3.52 -19.29
C GLN A 374 22.35 3.89 -20.50
N MET A 375 21.82 3.75 -21.70
CA MET A 375 22.50 4.20 -22.91
C MET A 375 22.28 5.68 -23.14
N HIS A 376 23.34 6.41 -23.52
CA HIS A 376 23.17 7.77 -24.02
C HIS A 376 22.38 7.77 -25.32
N ALA A 377 21.40 8.68 -25.39
CA ALA A 377 20.68 8.97 -26.62
C ALA A 377 20.83 10.47 -26.97
N GLY A 378 21.12 10.75 -28.23
CA GLY A 378 21.15 12.10 -28.74
C GLY A 378 19.77 12.72 -28.90
N THR A 379 19.72 14.01 -29.02
CA THR A 379 18.52 14.78 -29.39
C THR A 379 18.74 15.37 -30.78
N GLY A 380 18.12 14.76 -31.80
CA GLY A 380 18.30 15.19 -33.20
C GLY A 380 19.37 14.39 -33.95
N GLU A 381 20.15 15.04 -34.79
CA GLU A 381 21.09 14.40 -35.75
C GLU A 381 22.44 14.00 -35.16
N SER A 382 22.69 14.21 -33.85
CA SER A 382 23.99 13.87 -33.25
C SER A 382 23.86 13.38 -31.81
N LEU A 383 24.86 12.58 -31.36
CA LEU A 383 25.00 12.14 -29.95
C LEU A 383 25.39 13.31 -29.02
N GLY A 384 25.76 14.46 -29.52
CA GLY A 384 26.23 15.57 -28.71
C GLY A 384 27.67 15.41 -28.20
N SER A 385 28.21 16.44 -27.56
CA SER A 385 29.58 16.42 -27.05
C SER A 385 29.76 15.46 -25.83
N MET A 386 30.96 14.93 -25.68
CA MET A 386 31.33 14.12 -24.51
C MET A 386 31.03 14.84 -23.18
N LYS A 387 31.29 16.16 -23.10
CA LYS A 387 30.96 16.96 -21.92
C LYS A 387 29.45 16.94 -21.58
N SER A 388 28.61 17.05 -22.61
CA SER A 388 27.14 17.00 -22.45
C SER A 388 26.69 15.61 -21.97
N GLN A 389 27.30 14.57 -22.53
CA GLN A 389 26.99 13.17 -22.12
C GLN A 389 27.39 12.90 -20.67
N PHE A 390 28.57 13.36 -20.21
CA PHE A 390 28.96 13.26 -18.81
C PHE A 390 28.04 14.02 -17.87
N LYS A 391 27.55 15.19 -18.28
CA LYS A 391 26.52 15.92 -17.49
C LYS A 391 25.23 15.10 -17.33
N LYS A 392 24.82 14.39 -18.40
CA LYS A 392 23.65 13.50 -18.33
C LYS A 392 23.94 12.24 -17.49
N ALA A 393 25.15 11.66 -17.60
CA ALA A 393 25.61 10.55 -16.75
C ALA A 393 25.58 10.94 -15.28
N ASP A 394 26.05 12.14 -14.94
CA ASP A 394 26.00 12.65 -13.57
C ASP A 394 24.56 12.86 -13.09
N SER A 395 23.70 13.46 -13.91
CA SER A 395 22.28 13.69 -13.59
C SER A 395 21.45 12.41 -13.50
N SER A 396 21.90 11.30 -14.10
CA SER A 396 21.21 10.01 -14.05
C SER A 396 21.37 9.27 -12.71
N GLY A 397 22.27 9.73 -11.84
CA GLY A 397 22.61 9.03 -10.59
C GLY A 397 23.58 7.87 -10.77
N ALA A 398 23.98 7.52 -12.00
CA ALA A 398 24.85 6.38 -12.26
C ALA A 398 26.14 6.38 -11.42
N GLN A 399 26.54 5.20 -10.93
CA GLN A 399 27.79 5.04 -10.19
C GLN A 399 29.01 5.09 -11.13
N PHE A 400 28.85 4.58 -12.35
CA PHE A 400 29.91 4.48 -13.32
C PHE A 400 29.52 5.10 -14.66
N ALA A 401 30.52 5.64 -15.38
CA ALA A 401 30.42 5.93 -16.81
C ALA A 401 31.17 4.86 -17.60
N LEU A 402 30.52 4.28 -18.60
CA LEU A 402 31.12 3.36 -19.58
C LEU A 402 31.43 4.17 -20.84
N ILE A 403 32.72 4.41 -21.10
CA ILE A 403 33.16 5.26 -22.20
C ILE A 403 33.53 4.37 -23.39
N PHE A 404 32.87 4.63 -24.51
CA PHE A 404 33.12 3.98 -25.79
C PHE A 404 33.69 5.03 -26.77
N GLY A 405 34.99 5.25 -26.68
CA GLY A 405 35.75 6.11 -27.56
C GLY A 405 36.37 5.34 -28.74
N PRO A 406 37.07 6.03 -29.68
CA PRO A 406 37.72 5.37 -30.81
C PRO A 406 38.72 4.30 -30.42
N ASP A 407 39.54 4.58 -29.40
CA ASP A 407 40.57 3.66 -28.92
C ASP A 407 39.98 2.43 -28.25
N GLU A 408 38.94 2.63 -27.42
CA GLU A 408 38.22 1.54 -26.76
C GLU A 408 37.55 0.62 -27.80
N ILE A 409 36.91 1.21 -28.82
CA ILE A 409 36.26 0.45 -29.88
C ILE A 409 37.29 -0.37 -30.67
N ALA A 410 38.44 0.22 -31.03
CA ALA A 410 39.50 -0.46 -31.74
C ALA A 410 40.11 -1.63 -30.93
N ALA A 411 40.18 -1.45 -29.61
CA ALA A 411 40.68 -2.45 -28.68
C ALA A 411 39.65 -3.49 -28.23
N LYS A 412 38.39 -3.42 -28.67
CA LYS A 412 37.24 -4.16 -28.14
C LYS A 412 37.18 -4.07 -26.61
N ALA A 413 37.29 -2.86 -26.10
CA ALA A 413 37.31 -2.56 -24.68
C ALA A 413 36.32 -1.45 -24.33
N VAL A 414 36.16 -1.15 -23.06
CA VAL A 414 35.41 -0.03 -22.52
C VAL A 414 36.18 0.58 -21.36
N THR A 415 36.26 1.89 -21.30
CA THR A 415 36.79 2.57 -20.12
C THR A 415 35.67 2.75 -19.09
N VAL A 416 35.85 2.10 -17.93
CA VAL A 416 34.95 2.25 -16.77
C VAL A 416 35.51 3.34 -15.88
N LYS A 417 34.71 4.40 -15.69
CA LYS A 417 35.04 5.56 -14.84
C LYS A 417 34.09 5.66 -13.67
N SER A 418 34.63 5.72 -12.45
CA SER A 418 33.83 6.01 -11.26
C SER A 418 33.33 7.47 -11.25
N LEU A 419 32.06 7.69 -10.91
CA LEU A 419 31.39 9.00 -10.87
C LEU A 419 31.07 9.48 -9.46
N ARG A 420 31.02 8.59 -8.46
CA ARG A 420 30.48 8.90 -7.13
C ARG A 420 31.49 8.78 -5.98
N ASP A 421 32.57 8.04 -6.13
CA ASP A 421 33.56 7.81 -5.06
C ASP A 421 34.56 8.97 -4.87
N GLY A 422 34.44 10.03 -5.67
CA GLY A 422 35.35 11.18 -5.64
C GLY A 422 36.76 10.92 -6.18
N SER A 423 37.12 9.66 -6.47
CA SER A 423 38.44 9.31 -7.00
C SER A 423 38.59 9.65 -8.47
N GLY A 424 37.49 9.61 -9.22
CA GLY A 424 37.51 9.70 -10.69
C GLY A 424 38.33 8.58 -11.35
N ALA A 425 38.56 7.49 -10.63
CA ALA A 425 39.35 6.35 -11.09
C ALA A 425 38.80 5.80 -12.41
N GLN A 426 39.73 5.43 -13.29
CA GLN A 426 39.41 4.85 -14.60
C GLN A 426 40.14 3.54 -14.75
N ARG A 427 39.47 2.55 -15.35
CA ARG A 427 40.07 1.27 -15.73
C ARG A 427 39.57 0.86 -17.11
N LEU A 428 40.43 0.24 -17.87
CA LEU A 428 40.09 -0.30 -19.18
C LEU A 428 39.70 -1.76 -19.02
N GLU A 429 38.51 -2.15 -19.49
CA GLU A 429 37.99 -3.51 -19.37
C GLU A 429 37.71 -4.10 -20.74
N SER A 430 38.03 -5.38 -20.90
CA SER A 430 37.82 -6.12 -22.16
C SER A 430 36.33 -6.46 -22.31
N LEU A 431 35.76 -6.19 -23.50
CA LEU A 431 34.41 -6.61 -23.85
C LEU A 431 34.29 -8.12 -24.08
N ASP A 432 35.38 -8.80 -24.36
CA ASP A 432 35.42 -10.29 -24.51
C ASP A 432 35.44 -11.03 -23.15
N GLN A 433 35.62 -10.30 -22.02
CA GLN A 433 35.72 -10.83 -20.65
C GLN A 433 34.72 -10.14 -19.69
N MET A 434 33.56 -9.75 -20.19
CA MET A 434 32.57 -9.01 -19.39
C MET A 434 32.10 -9.75 -18.13
N ASP A 435 32.03 -11.07 -18.16
CA ASP A 435 31.69 -11.92 -17.02
C ASP A 435 32.61 -11.75 -15.80
N GLN A 436 33.88 -11.39 -16.04
CA GLN A 436 34.86 -11.23 -14.97
C GLN A 436 34.70 -9.90 -14.20
N TRP A 437 34.23 -8.84 -14.84
CA TRP A 437 34.21 -7.51 -14.24
C TRP A 437 32.81 -6.87 -14.10
N ALA A 438 31.80 -7.35 -14.84
CA ALA A 438 30.45 -6.77 -14.82
C ALA A 438 29.84 -6.70 -13.42
N HIS A 439 30.05 -7.73 -12.59
CA HIS A 439 29.55 -7.77 -11.21
C HIS A 439 30.08 -6.62 -10.34
N SER A 440 31.27 -6.09 -10.65
CA SER A 440 31.88 -4.96 -9.92
C SER A 440 31.13 -3.63 -10.18
N LEU A 441 30.23 -3.58 -11.15
CA LEU A 441 29.40 -2.41 -11.45
C LEU A 441 28.08 -2.43 -10.71
N GLN A 442 27.64 -3.61 -10.25
CA GLN A 442 26.35 -3.72 -9.59
C GLN A 442 26.38 -3.03 -8.23
N SER A 443 25.46 -2.11 -8.01
CA SER A 443 25.21 -1.58 -6.67
C SER A 443 24.72 -2.74 -5.80
N ASN A 444 25.31 -2.93 -4.63
CA ASN A 444 24.78 -3.90 -3.67
C ASN A 444 23.30 -3.58 -3.41
N PRO A 445 22.42 -4.61 -3.42
CA PRO A 445 21.00 -4.42 -3.18
C PRO A 445 20.71 -3.88 -1.79
#